data_529fc3d2058b6559516ddd30cd2745e5
#
_entry.id   529fc3d2058b6559516ddd30cd2745e5
#
_cell.length_a   1.000
_cell.length_b   1.000
_cell.length_c   1.000
_cell.angle_alpha   90.00
_cell.angle_beta   90.00
_cell.angle_gamma   90.00
#
_symmetry.space_group_name_H-M   'P 1'
#
loop_
_entity.id
_entity.type
_entity.pdbx_description
1 polymer ?
#
loop_
_entity_poly.entity_id
_entity_poly.type
_entity_poly.pdbx_seq_one_letter_code
_entity_poly.pdbx_strand_id
1 'polypeptide(L)'
;MKKIADQNSKERILKVASKLFAQKGFDGTSVREIAKLAGVNVAMISYFWGGKKELFQGIINNTIENQTKYAKSALDFAINPEDLSKEQQIELMHRTVDKAIDFFYSDLSSELLTILMHGQKEKEIFGNLPLFKYGKKLFAALFDKKENDKEVILTLVSIITLINSPRLMPNFSLTLMNQRTFHQEDIRIIRKNVRTFMDALLREHNLLK
;
A
#
# COMPACT_ATOMS: atom_id res chain seq x y z
N MET A 1 -13.70 -19.05 -25.63
CA MET A 1 -14.74 -18.88 -24.57
C MET A 1 -14.32 -19.45 -23.20
N LYS A 2 -13.82 -20.70 -23.08
CA LYS A 2 -13.41 -21.30 -21.78
C LYS A 2 -12.35 -20.48 -21.04
N LYS A 3 -11.31 -20.02 -21.74
CA LYS A 3 -10.20 -19.21 -21.16
C LYS A 3 -10.64 -17.87 -20.55
N ILE A 4 -11.66 -17.22 -21.14
CA ILE A 4 -12.23 -15.95 -20.64
C ILE A 4 -13.12 -16.21 -19.41
N ALA A 5 -13.90 -17.30 -19.42
CA ALA A 5 -14.71 -17.69 -18.27
C ALA A 5 -13.84 -18.06 -17.05
N ASP A 6 -12.71 -18.73 -17.28
CA ASP A 6 -11.73 -19.08 -16.25
C ASP A 6 -11.05 -17.84 -15.66
N GLN A 7 -10.66 -16.87 -16.51
CA GLN A 7 -10.07 -15.60 -16.06
C GLN A 7 -11.06 -14.80 -15.19
N ASN A 8 -12.31 -14.65 -15.64
CA ASN A 8 -13.37 -13.97 -14.86
C ASN A 8 -13.63 -14.66 -13.51
N SER A 9 -13.55 -15.99 -13.46
CA SER A 9 -13.73 -16.74 -12.22
C SER A 9 -12.56 -16.52 -11.25
N LYS A 10 -11.33 -16.49 -11.77
CA LYS A 10 -10.11 -16.22 -10.99
C LYS A 10 -10.15 -14.82 -10.35
N GLU A 11 -10.57 -13.82 -11.10
CA GLU A 11 -10.69 -12.43 -10.62
C GLU A 11 -11.81 -12.28 -9.56
N ARG A 12 -12.96 -12.93 -9.75
CA ARG A 12 -14.04 -12.95 -8.76
C ARG A 12 -13.60 -13.59 -7.45
N ILE A 13 -12.89 -14.73 -7.52
CA ILE A 13 -12.34 -15.40 -6.35
C ILE A 13 -11.40 -14.45 -5.60
N LEU A 14 -10.47 -13.80 -6.30
CA LEU A 14 -9.53 -12.84 -5.71
C LEU A 14 -10.23 -11.68 -4.99
N LYS A 15 -11.20 -11.04 -5.66
CA LYS A 15 -11.96 -9.91 -5.12
C LYS A 15 -12.76 -10.29 -3.87
N VAL A 16 -13.44 -11.44 -3.89
CA VAL A 16 -14.21 -11.92 -2.74
C VAL A 16 -13.30 -12.33 -1.59
N ALA A 17 -12.22 -13.05 -1.89
CA ALA A 17 -11.26 -13.49 -0.88
C ALA A 17 -10.59 -12.30 -0.18
N SER A 18 -10.18 -11.26 -0.93
CA SER A 18 -9.61 -10.04 -0.35
C SER A 18 -10.56 -9.39 0.66
N LYS A 19 -11.85 -9.26 0.30
CA LYS A 19 -12.88 -8.73 1.22
C LYS A 19 -13.02 -9.56 2.50
N LEU A 20 -13.14 -10.87 2.35
CA LEU A 20 -13.35 -11.76 3.50
C LEU A 20 -12.13 -11.80 4.41
N PHE A 21 -10.92 -11.87 3.86
CA PHE A 21 -9.70 -11.82 4.64
C PHE A 21 -9.52 -10.48 5.38
N ALA A 22 -9.90 -9.38 4.79
CA ALA A 22 -9.89 -8.08 5.45
C ALA A 22 -10.90 -7.99 6.61
N GLN A 23 -12.09 -8.57 6.44
CA GLN A 23 -13.17 -8.48 7.42
C GLN A 23 -13.04 -9.47 8.58
N LYS A 24 -12.58 -10.70 8.30
CA LYS A 24 -12.60 -11.84 9.23
C LYS A 24 -11.21 -12.38 9.56
N GLY A 25 -10.17 -11.83 8.95
CA GLY A 25 -8.82 -12.38 9.02
C GLY A 25 -8.66 -13.67 8.23
N PHE A 26 -7.43 -14.17 8.19
CA PHE A 26 -7.10 -15.42 7.49
C PHE A 26 -7.85 -16.60 8.13
N ASP A 27 -7.78 -16.77 9.45
CA ASP A 27 -8.35 -17.92 10.15
C ASP A 27 -9.90 -17.94 10.11
N GLY A 28 -10.53 -16.78 10.22
CA GLY A 28 -11.99 -16.63 10.19
C GLY A 28 -12.64 -16.80 8.81
N THR A 29 -11.85 -16.95 7.73
CA THR A 29 -12.34 -17.09 6.36
C THR A 29 -12.24 -18.55 5.88
N SER A 30 -13.29 -19.09 5.24
CA SER A 30 -13.27 -20.43 4.66
C SER A 30 -13.32 -20.42 3.12
N VAL A 31 -12.67 -21.41 2.48
CA VAL A 31 -12.73 -21.57 1.01
C VAL A 31 -14.17 -21.82 0.50
N ARG A 32 -15.02 -22.45 1.30
CA ARG A 32 -16.43 -22.67 0.97
C ARG A 32 -17.20 -21.37 0.91
N GLU A 33 -16.96 -20.47 1.85
CA GLU A 33 -17.57 -19.14 1.88
C GLU A 33 -17.10 -18.28 0.70
N ILE A 34 -15.78 -18.30 0.41
CA ILE A 34 -15.21 -17.61 -0.75
C ILE A 34 -15.88 -18.10 -2.04
N ALA A 35 -15.96 -19.43 -2.24
CA ALA A 35 -16.55 -20.03 -3.44
C ALA A 35 -18.02 -19.67 -3.59
N LYS A 36 -18.79 -19.75 -2.49
CA LYS A 36 -20.22 -19.38 -2.47
C LYS A 36 -20.44 -17.93 -2.90
N LEU A 37 -19.69 -16.99 -2.33
CA LEU A 37 -19.84 -15.57 -2.64
C LEU A 37 -19.26 -15.18 -4.02
N ALA A 38 -18.24 -15.90 -4.48
CA ALA A 38 -17.69 -15.71 -5.83
C ALA A 38 -18.55 -16.37 -6.94
N GLY A 39 -19.58 -17.15 -6.57
CA GLY A 39 -20.41 -17.87 -7.53
C GLY A 39 -19.64 -18.94 -8.32
N VAL A 40 -18.75 -19.67 -7.65
CA VAL A 40 -17.91 -20.71 -8.25
C VAL A 40 -17.97 -22.02 -7.46
N ASN A 41 -17.57 -23.14 -8.10
CA ASN A 41 -17.36 -24.38 -7.37
C ASN A 41 -16.12 -24.27 -6.48
N VAL A 42 -16.18 -24.84 -5.26
CA VAL A 42 -15.03 -24.88 -4.31
C VAL A 42 -13.77 -25.48 -4.95
N ALA A 43 -13.92 -26.48 -5.79
CA ALA A 43 -12.82 -27.11 -6.52
C ALA A 43 -12.04 -26.11 -7.41
N MET A 44 -12.66 -25.01 -7.86
CA MET A 44 -11.98 -23.98 -8.65
C MET A 44 -10.96 -23.21 -7.84
N ILE A 45 -11.15 -23.07 -6.51
CA ILE A 45 -10.14 -22.41 -5.65
C ILE A 45 -8.88 -23.27 -5.58
N SER A 46 -9.04 -24.58 -5.37
CA SER A 46 -7.91 -25.51 -5.39
C SER A 46 -7.25 -25.59 -6.78
N TYR A 47 -8.04 -25.56 -7.82
CA TYR A 47 -7.56 -25.61 -9.21
C TYR A 47 -6.74 -24.38 -9.59
N PHE A 48 -7.22 -23.16 -9.27
CA PHE A 48 -6.53 -21.92 -9.65
C PHE A 48 -5.42 -21.52 -8.70
N TRP A 49 -5.53 -21.88 -7.41
CA TRP A 49 -4.69 -21.33 -6.35
C TRP A 49 -3.98 -22.38 -5.52
N GLY A 50 -4.41 -23.66 -5.53
CA GLY A 50 -3.85 -24.70 -4.69
C GLY A 50 -4.52 -24.84 -3.31
N GLY A 51 -5.14 -23.75 -2.81
CA GLY A 51 -5.82 -23.72 -1.52
C GLY A 51 -5.96 -22.34 -0.93
N LYS A 52 -6.36 -22.26 0.33
CA LYS A 52 -6.60 -21.01 1.05
C LYS A 52 -5.32 -20.20 1.26
N LYS A 53 -4.23 -20.88 1.64
CA LYS A 53 -2.93 -20.26 1.91
C LYS A 53 -2.32 -19.68 0.63
N GLU A 54 -2.36 -20.45 -0.44
CA GLU A 54 -1.84 -20.06 -1.75
C GLU A 54 -2.68 -18.95 -2.37
N LEU A 55 -4.01 -18.96 -2.17
CA LEU A 55 -4.89 -17.85 -2.56
C LEU A 55 -4.54 -16.56 -1.81
N PHE A 56 -4.32 -16.64 -0.50
CA PHE A 56 -3.91 -15.50 0.31
C PHE A 56 -2.55 -14.94 -0.15
N GLN A 57 -1.57 -15.83 -0.38
CA GLN A 57 -0.27 -15.44 -0.92
C GLN A 57 -0.39 -14.83 -2.32
N GLY A 58 -1.31 -15.35 -3.14
CA GLY A 58 -1.62 -14.81 -4.47
C GLY A 58 -2.17 -13.38 -4.41
N ILE A 59 -3.00 -13.04 -3.41
CA ILE A 59 -3.48 -11.67 -3.19
C ILE A 59 -2.32 -10.74 -2.87
N ILE A 60 -1.44 -11.16 -1.97
CA ILE A 60 -0.25 -10.37 -1.58
C ILE A 60 0.67 -10.15 -2.78
N ASN A 61 1.00 -11.21 -3.51
CA ASN A 61 1.87 -11.13 -4.68
C ASN A 61 1.30 -10.20 -5.75
N ASN A 62 0.00 -10.30 -6.03
CA ASN A 62 -0.67 -9.41 -6.97
C ASN A 62 -0.60 -7.94 -6.54
N THR A 63 -0.72 -7.67 -5.24
CA THR A 63 -0.58 -6.31 -4.69
C THR A 63 0.84 -5.78 -4.87
N ILE A 64 1.86 -6.60 -4.60
CA ILE A 64 3.27 -6.25 -4.81
C ILE A 64 3.56 -6.00 -6.29
N GLU A 65 3.03 -6.84 -7.19
CA GLU A 65 3.18 -6.66 -8.64
C GLU A 65 2.55 -5.35 -9.12
N ASN A 66 1.32 -5.05 -8.69
CA ASN A 66 0.63 -3.82 -9.05
C ASN A 66 1.37 -2.59 -8.53
N GLN A 67 1.83 -2.62 -7.28
CA GLN A 67 2.66 -1.55 -6.73
C GLN A 67 3.96 -1.39 -7.50
N THR A 68 4.60 -2.50 -7.89
CA THR A 68 5.85 -2.46 -8.67
C THR A 68 5.63 -1.84 -10.04
N LYS A 69 4.54 -2.20 -10.72
CA LYS A 69 4.18 -1.61 -12.02
C LYS A 69 3.91 -0.12 -11.89
N TYR A 70 3.08 0.27 -10.91
CA TYR A 70 2.79 1.66 -10.64
C TYR A 70 4.05 2.46 -10.31
N ALA A 71 4.87 1.96 -9.38
CA ALA A 71 6.08 2.63 -8.95
C ALA A 71 7.06 2.85 -10.12
N LYS A 72 7.26 1.84 -11.00
CA LYS A 72 8.09 1.94 -12.19
C LYS A 72 7.55 2.94 -13.23
N SER A 73 6.24 3.12 -13.31
CA SER A 73 5.63 4.10 -14.22
C SER A 73 5.65 5.53 -13.67
N ALA A 74 5.68 5.68 -12.34
CA ALA A 74 5.53 6.95 -11.65
C ALA A 74 6.85 7.58 -11.20
N LEU A 75 7.89 6.77 -10.98
CA LEU A 75 9.19 7.17 -10.46
C LEU A 75 10.32 6.52 -11.26
N ASP A 76 11.39 7.26 -11.46
CA ASP A 76 12.64 6.72 -12.00
C ASP A 76 13.52 6.20 -10.86
N PHE A 77 13.50 4.89 -10.65
CA PHE A 77 14.33 4.22 -9.65
C PHE A 77 15.81 4.12 -10.01
N ALA A 78 16.20 4.52 -11.23
CA ALA A 78 17.60 4.63 -11.62
C ALA A 78 18.26 5.86 -10.98
N ILE A 79 17.48 6.85 -10.57
CA ILE A 79 18.00 8.00 -9.83
C ILE A 79 18.48 7.51 -8.45
N ASN A 80 19.81 7.65 -8.21
CA ASN A 80 20.37 7.40 -6.89
C ASN A 80 20.24 8.67 -6.04
N PRO A 81 19.49 8.67 -4.94
CA PRO A 81 19.34 9.88 -4.10
C PRO A 81 20.66 10.44 -3.57
N GLU A 82 21.68 9.61 -3.37
CA GLU A 82 22.98 10.05 -2.86
C GLU A 82 23.75 10.94 -3.85
N ASP A 83 23.43 10.86 -5.16
CA ASP A 83 24.07 11.63 -6.22
C ASP A 83 23.41 13.00 -6.43
N LEU A 84 22.35 13.32 -5.65
CA LEU A 84 21.56 14.54 -5.77
C LEU A 84 21.95 15.57 -4.72
N SER A 85 21.78 16.87 -5.05
CA SER A 85 21.84 17.92 -4.03
C SER A 85 20.69 17.79 -3.02
N LYS A 86 20.79 18.43 -1.86
CA LYS A 86 19.73 18.41 -0.83
C LYS A 86 18.40 18.96 -1.38
N GLU A 87 18.44 20.00 -2.18
CA GLU A 87 17.26 20.58 -2.82
C GLU A 87 16.59 19.57 -3.76
N GLN A 88 17.38 18.86 -4.57
CA GLN A 88 16.89 17.81 -5.46
C GLN A 88 16.34 16.60 -4.68
N GLN A 89 16.98 16.23 -3.55
CA GLN A 89 16.48 15.18 -2.65
C GLN A 89 15.12 15.56 -2.04
N ILE A 90 14.94 16.82 -1.63
CA ILE A 90 13.68 17.35 -1.09
C ILE A 90 12.58 17.30 -2.16
N GLU A 91 12.85 17.76 -3.38
CA GLU A 91 11.90 17.69 -4.47
C GLU A 91 11.51 16.24 -4.80
N LEU A 92 12.50 15.35 -4.87
CA LEU A 92 12.29 13.91 -5.11
C LEU A 92 11.45 13.27 -3.99
N MET A 93 11.67 13.66 -2.74
CA MET A 93 10.90 13.22 -1.58
C MET A 93 9.42 13.63 -1.73
N HIS A 94 9.13 14.89 -1.99
CA HIS A 94 7.76 15.38 -2.18
C HIS A 94 7.07 14.62 -3.31
N ARG A 95 7.74 14.46 -4.45
CA ARG A 95 7.21 13.72 -5.61
C ARG A 95 6.94 12.25 -5.27
N THR A 96 7.87 11.60 -4.55
CA THR A 96 7.73 10.18 -4.17
C THR A 96 6.54 9.99 -3.22
N VAL A 97 6.37 10.88 -2.24
CA VAL A 97 5.25 10.82 -1.31
C VAL A 97 3.92 11.13 -2.00
N ASP A 98 3.88 12.10 -2.90
CA ASP A 98 2.68 12.39 -3.70
C ASP A 98 2.25 11.16 -4.52
N LYS A 99 3.20 10.46 -5.15
CA LYS A 99 2.93 9.22 -5.89
C LYS A 99 2.49 8.07 -4.98
N ALA A 100 3.03 7.99 -3.76
CA ALA A 100 2.55 7.03 -2.77
C ALA A 100 1.08 7.31 -2.39
N ILE A 101 0.70 8.57 -2.18
CA ILE A 101 -0.70 8.95 -1.91
C ILE A 101 -1.60 8.55 -3.08
N ASP A 102 -1.22 8.86 -4.32
CA ASP A 102 -1.98 8.48 -5.51
C ASP A 102 -2.19 6.96 -5.56
N PHE A 103 -1.13 6.17 -5.34
CA PHE A 103 -1.22 4.71 -5.30
C PHE A 103 -2.16 4.21 -4.20
N PHE A 104 -2.00 4.71 -2.99
CA PHE A 104 -2.84 4.27 -1.88
C PHE A 104 -4.32 4.57 -2.10
N TYR A 105 -4.67 5.70 -2.71
CA TYR A 105 -6.06 6.11 -2.88
C TYR A 105 -6.69 5.73 -4.23
N SER A 106 -5.91 5.28 -5.21
CA SER A 106 -6.41 4.85 -6.52
C SER A 106 -6.32 3.34 -6.73
N ASP A 107 -5.16 2.74 -6.43
CA ASP A 107 -4.84 1.38 -6.84
C ASP A 107 -4.89 0.36 -5.70
N LEU A 108 -4.72 0.81 -4.45
CA LEU A 108 -4.77 -0.06 -3.28
C LEU A 108 -6.12 0.06 -2.57
N SER A 109 -6.93 -1.01 -2.61
CA SER A 109 -8.18 -1.03 -1.87
C SER A 109 -7.95 -1.02 -0.34
N SER A 110 -8.94 -0.53 0.41
CA SER A 110 -8.88 -0.54 1.89
C SER A 110 -8.80 -1.96 2.45
N GLU A 111 -9.41 -2.93 1.76
CA GLU A 111 -9.33 -4.34 2.13
C GLU A 111 -7.90 -4.88 1.99
N LEU A 112 -7.22 -4.56 0.89
CA LEU A 112 -5.82 -4.96 0.69
C LEU A 112 -4.89 -4.28 1.69
N LEU A 113 -5.12 -3.00 1.99
CA LEU A 113 -4.37 -2.29 3.02
C LEU A 113 -4.54 -2.98 4.38
N THR A 114 -5.77 -3.36 4.75
CA THR A 114 -6.06 -4.07 6.00
C THR A 114 -5.34 -5.42 6.06
N ILE A 115 -5.33 -6.18 4.96
CA ILE A 115 -4.60 -7.45 4.87
C ILE A 115 -3.10 -7.23 5.06
N LEU A 116 -2.53 -6.19 4.44
CA LEU A 116 -1.11 -5.86 4.55
C LEU A 116 -0.73 -5.45 5.98
N MET A 117 -1.61 -4.74 6.69
CA MET A 117 -1.34 -4.24 8.06
C MET A 117 -1.55 -5.29 9.15
N HIS A 118 -2.33 -6.35 8.91
CA HIS A 118 -2.64 -7.38 9.90
C HIS A 118 -2.14 -8.78 9.52
N GLY A 119 -1.36 -8.90 8.44
CA GLY A 119 -0.81 -10.18 7.98
C GLY A 119 0.38 -10.63 8.82
N GLN A 120 0.49 -11.94 9.12
CA GLN A 120 1.60 -12.53 9.89
C GLN A 120 2.99 -12.38 9.21
N LYS A 121 3.05 -11.87 7.98
CA LYS A 121 4.28 -11.67 7.19
C LYS A 121 4.53 -10.20 6.83
N GLU A 122 4.06 -9.29 7.65
CA GLU A 122 4.15 -7.83 7.42
C GLU A 122 5.57 -7.40 7.03
N LYS A 123 6.58 -7.86 7.74
CA LYS A 123 7.99 -7.51 7.49
C LYS A 123 8.45 -7.90 6.09
N GLU A 124 8.07 -9.10 5.61
CA GLU A 124 8.44 -9.57 4.27
C GLU A 124 7.71 -8.77 3.18
N ILE A 125 6.46 -8.42 3.43
CA ILE A 125 5.62 -7.70 2.47
C ILE A 125 6.10 -6.25 2.33
N PHE A 126 6.11 -5.50 3.43
CA PHE A 126 6.50 -4.08 3.42
C PHE A 126 7.97 -3.90 3.02
N GLY A 127 8.87 -4.76 3.53
CA GLY A 127 10.27 -4.71 3.18
C GLY A 127 10.56 -4.94 1.69
N ASN A 128 9.63 -5.56 0.95
CA ASN A 128 9.76 -5.84 -0.48
C ASN A 128 9.02 -4.85 -1.40
N LEU A 129 8.22 -3.94 -0.84
CA LEU A 129 7.53 -2.92 -1.64
C LEU A 129 8.55 -1.92 -2.24
N PRO A 130 8.57 -1.72 -3.57
CA PRO A 130 9.54 -0.85 -4.22
C PRO A 130 9.53 0.59 -3.69
N LEU A 131 8.33 1.16 -3.47
CA LEU A 131 8.20 2.50 -2.91
C LEU A 131 8.79 2.60 -1.49
N PHE A 132 8.65 1.56 -0.66
CA PHE A 132 9.21 1.53 0.68
C PHE A 132 10.75 1.43 0.64
N LYS A 133 11.31 0.56 -0.21
CA LYS A 133 12.77 0.44 -0.40
C LYS A 133 13.37 1.74 -0.88
N TYR A 134 12.75 2.34 -1.89
CA TYR A 134 13.22 3.61 -2.43
C TYR A 134 13.09 4.75 -1.44
N GLY A 135 11.98 4.80 -0.71
CA GLY A 135 11.77 5.77 0.37
C GLY A 135 12.85 5.67 1.44
N LYS A 136 13.21 4.47 1.90
CA LYS A 136 14.31 4.28 2.86
C LYS A 136 15.62 4.88 2.35
N LYS A 137 15.99 4.57 1.10
CA LYS A 137 17.20 5.10 0.48
C LYS A 137 17.18 6.63 0.39
N LEU A 138 16.05 7.18 -0.03
CA LEU A 138 15.88 8.62 -0.17
C LEU A 138 15.95 9.36 1.18
N PHE A 139 15.25 8.88 2.20
CA PHE A 139 15.30 9.49 3.53
C PHE A 139 16.66 9.30 4.23
N ALA A 140 17.34 8.19 3.98
CA ALA A 140 18.70 7.96 4.44
C ALA A 140 19.66 9.01 3.85
N ALA A 141 19.62 9.22 2.54
CA ALA A 141 20.41 10.25 1.86
C ALA A 141 20.04 11.68 2.34
N LEU A 142 18.74 11.96 2.52
CA LEU A 142 18.25 13.27 2.94
C LEU A 142 18.73 13.66 4.34
N PHE A 143 18.75 12.70 5.28
CA PHE A 143 19.12 12.90 6.67
C PHE A 143 20.60 12.57 6.98
N ASP A 144 21.40 12.22 5.98
CA ASP A 144 22.80 11.78 6.11
C ASP A 144 22.94 10.59 7.09
N LYS A 145 22.01 9.61 6.97
CA LYS A 145 21.91 8.42 7.82
C LYS A 145 21.98 7.13 7.00
N LYS A 146 22.10 5.99 7.69
CA LYS A 146 22.02 4.68 7.05
C LYS A 146 20.55 4.30 6.82
N GLU A 147 20.27 3.52 5.76
CA GLU A 147 18.91 3.05 5.44
C GLU A 147 18.21 2.29 6.58
N ASN A 148 18.97 1.63 7.46
CA ASN A 148 18.45 0.89 8.61
C ASN A 148 18.50 1.69 9.91
N ASP A 149 18.77 3.00 9.86
CA ASP A 149 18.67 3.88 11.00
C ASP A 149 17.22 3.93 11.52
N LYS A 150 17.07 3.93 12.85
CA LYS A 150 15.74 3.92 13.50
C LYS A 150 14.91 5.14 13.13
N GLU A 151 15.54 6.30 13.00
CA GLU A 151 14.86 7.54 12.64
C GLU A 151 14.34 7.48 11.20
N VAL A 152 15.14 7.00 10.24
CA VAL A 152 14.72 6.79 8.85
C VAL A 152 13.51 5.85 8.78
N ILE A 153 13.57 4.71 9.50
CA ILE A 153 12.49 3.74 9.52
C ILE A 153 11.22 4.32 10.14
N LEU A 154 11.34 4.96 11.31
CA LEU A 154 10.19 5.52 12.03
C LEU A 154 9.56 6.69 11.27
N THR A 155 10.37 7.54 10.63
CA THR A 155 9.87 8.61 9.76
C THR A 155 9.05 8.06 8.60
N LEU A 156 9.54 7.05 7.89
CA LEU A 156 8.78 6.40 6.83
C LEU A 156 7.49 5.76 7.32
N VAL A 157 7.54 5.05 8.44
CA VAL A 157 6.35 4.44 9.06
C VAL A 157 5.34 5.52 9.45
N SER A 158 5.80 6.65 10.01
CA SER A 158 4.94 7.79 10.36
C SER A 158 4.26 8.39 9.13
N ILE A 159 5.00 8.61 8.05
CA ILE A 159 4.43 9.13 6.79
C ILE A 159 3.39 8.15 6.21
N ILE A 160 3.71 6.86 6.14
CA ILE A 160 2.78 5.84 5.65
C ILE A 160 1.51 5.77 6.51
N THR A 161 1.68 5.86 7.83
CA THR A 161 0.55 5.85 8.77
C THR A 161 -0.29 7.12 8.61
N LEU A 162 0.33 8.28 8.48
CA LEU A 162 -0.38 9.55 8.27
C LEU A 162 -1.20 9.53 6.97
N ILE A 163 -0.65 8.99 5.89
CA ILE A 163 -1.36 8.82 4.62
C ILE A 163 -2.56 7.88 4.79
N ASN A 164 -2.39 6.78 5.51
CA ASN A 164 -3.36 5.69 5.53
C ASN A 164 -4.27 5.68 6.77
N SER A 165 -4.01 6.48 7.80
CA SER A 165 -4.81 6.49 9.03
C SER A 165 -6.33 6.63 8.80
N PRO A 166 -6.83 7.49 7.87
CA PRO A 166 -8.26 7.56 7.61
C PRO A 166 -8.83 6.27 7.01
N ARG A 167 -8.01 5.53 6.25
CA ARG A 167 -8.41 4.29 5.58
C ARG A 167 -8.27 3.05 6.47
N LEU A 168 -7.40 3.09 7.47
CA LEU A 168 -7.26 2.03 8.47
C LEU A 168 -8.46 2.00 9.43
N MET A 169 -9.09 3.15 9.64
CA MET A 169 -10.29 3.30 10.46
C MET A 169 -11.45 3.91 9.64
N PRO A 170 -11.87 3.26 8.54
CA PRO A 170 -12.79 3.87 7.58
C PRO A 170 -14.17 4.15 8.19
N ASN A 171 -14.66 3.26 9.05
CA ASN A 171 -15.96 3.47 9.72
C ASN A 171 -15.95 4.71 10.64
N PHE A 172 -14.81 4.99 11.28
CA PHE A 172 -14.66 6.18 12.12
C PHE A 172 -14.56 7.45 11.27
N SER A 173 -13.59 7.51 10.35
CA SER A 173 -13.33 8.71 9.54
C SER A 173 -14.49 9.06 8.61
N LEU A 174 -15.04 8.09 7.89
CA LEU A 174 -16.16 8.32 6.97
C LEU A 174 -17.46 8.68 7.71
N THR A 175 -17.71 8.09 8.88
CA THR A 175 -18.87 8.44 9.72
C THR A 175 -18.77 9.87 10.22
N LEU A 176 -17.60 10.30 10.72
CA LEU A 176 -17.38 11.68 11.16
C LEU A 176 -17.55 12.71 10.05
N MET A 177 -17.18 12.34 8.81
CA MET A 177 -17.35 13.19 7.62
C MET A 177 -18.75 13.07 6.99
N ASN A 178 -19.61 12.18 7.50
CA ASN A 178 -20.91 11.86 6.91
C ASN A 178 -20.79 11.42 5.43
N GLN A 179 -19.80 10.60 5.14
CA GLN A 179 -19.47 10.11 3.79
C GLN A 179 -19.48 8.58 3.73
N ARG A 180 -19.57 8.01 2.52
CA ARG A 180 -19.45 6.57 2.26
C ARG A 180 -18.11 6.18 1.64
N THR A 181 -17.43 7.13 0.99
CA THR A 181 -16.14 6.94 0.30
C THR A 181 -15.30 8.18 0.44
N PHE A 182 -14.00 8.05 0.25
CA PHE A 182 -13.09 9.20 0.14
C PHE A 182 -13.22 9.85 -1.24
N HIS A 183 -13.29 11.18 -1.27
CA HIS A 183 -13.35 11.99 -2.46
C HIS A 183 -12.03 12.71 -2.74
N GLN A 184 -11.88 13.33 -3.92
CA GLN A 184 -10.67 14.04 -4.31
C GLN A 184 -10.28 15.17 -3.34
N GLU A 185 -11.29 15.83 -2.75
CA GLU A 185 -11.06 16.88 -1.76
C GLU A 185 -10.42 16.31 -0.47
N ASP A 186 -10.86 15.14 -0.02
CA ASP A 186 -10.28 14.47 1.16
C ASP A 186 -8.81 14.12 0.90
N ILE A 187 -8.52 13.61 -0.29
CA ILE A 187 -7.15 13.28 -0.72
C ILE A 187 -6.28 14.54 -0.77
N ARG A 188 -6.83 15.67 -1.23
CA ARG A 188 -6.14 16.96 -1.22
C ARG A 188 -5.78 17.41 0.20
N ILE A 189 -6.70 17.25 1.15
CA ILE A 189 -6.48 17.58 2.57
C ILE A 189 -5.39 16.67 3.16
N ILE A 190 -5.46 15.37 2.90
CA ILE A 190 -4.46 14.40 3.36
C ILE A 190 -3.07 14.77 2.80
N ARG A 191 -2.98 15.08 1.52
CA ARG A 191 -1.74 15.52 0.87
C ARG A 191 -1.16 16.77 1.53
N LYS A 192 -2.01 17.76 1.82
CA LYS A 192 -1.60 18.97 2.55
C LYS A 192 -1.05 18.64 3.93
N ASN A 193 -1.74 17.80 4.70
CA ASN A 193 -1.33 17.42 6.05
C ASN A 193 0.01 16.67 6.05
N VAL A 194 0.19 15.74 5.10
CA VAL A 194 1.45 15.01 4.92
C VAL A 194 2.58 15.96 4.57
N ARG A 195 2.37 16.89 3.64
CA ARG A 195 3.38 17.90 3.27
C ARG A 195 3.76 18.79 4.46
N THR A 196 2.78 19.26 5.24
CA THR A 196 3.05 20.05 6.45
C THR A 196 3.92 19.28 7.45
N PHE A 197 3.66 18.00 7.65
CA PHE A 197 4.48 17.14 8.50
C PHE A 197 5.91 17.01 7.94
N MET A 198 6.06 16.77 6.63
CA MET A 198 7.36 16.66 5.99
C MET A 198 8.16 17.96 6.06
N ASP A 199 7.53 19.11 5.84
CA ASP A 199 8.18 20.42 5.95
C ASP A 199 8.65 20.69 7.38
N ALA A 200 7.89 20.27 8.39
CA ALA A 200 8.30 20.38 9.79
C ALA A 200 9.55 19.53 10.09
N LEU A 201 9.59 18.28 9.58
CA LEU A 201 10.77 17.43 9.69
C LEU A 201 12.00 18.03 8.99
N LEU A 202 11.81 18.61 7.80
CA LEU A 202 12.90 19.25 7.08
C LEU A 202 13.47 20.46 7.84
N ARG A 203 12.62 21.24 8.50
CA ARG A 203 13.07 22.36 9.36
C ARG A 203 13.84 21.88 10.59
N GLU A 204 13.38 20.79 11.22
CA GLU A 204 14.08 20.17 12.35
C GLU A 204 15.50 19.72 11.96
N HIS A 205 15.68 19.23 10.74
CA HIS A 205 16.97 18.84 10.18
C HIS A 205 17.76 20.00 9.53
N ASN A 206 17.30 21.25 9.63
CA ASN A 206 17.90 22.42 9.00
C ASN A 206 18.00 22.34 7.45
N LEU A 207 17.13 21.56 6.83
CA LEU A 207 17.04 21.36 5.38
C LEU A 207 16.05 22.31 4.70
N LEU A 208 15.19 22.96 5.47
CA LEU A 208 14.24 23.98 5.03
C LEU A 208 14.25 25.16 6.00
N LYS A 209 14.14 26.40 5.46
CA LYS A 209 14.05 27.63 6.27
C LYS A 209 12.67 27.83 6.87
#